data_cbdb4ca61d4c9ba175026107bdbe20ee
#
_entry.id   cbdb4ca61d4c9ba175026107bdbe20ee
#
_cell.length_a   1.000
_cell.length_b   1.000
_cell.length_c   1.000
_cell.angle_alpha   90.00
_cell.angle_beta   90.00
_cell.angle_gamma   90.00
#
_symmetry.space_group_name_H-M   'P 1'
#
loop_
_entity.id
_entity.type
_entity.pdbx_description
1 polymer ?
#
loop_
_entity_poly.entity_id
_entity_poly.type
_entity_poly.pdbx_seq_one_letter_code
_entity_poly.pdbx_strand_id
1 'polypeptide(L)'
;MNFFSNILIILLCTLIIQACAKPTVVDVKMLGDKDLNCKELKEEVNETKRFRKEAIAARDVGTGGNVTRTMLFWPALVKSMHNADIAERAAIDRAYHLIKIMKNKDCKDSEKLFDEITKQTTPVFVAAEIKRLNRLYKKGVINLEEFNLAKQKVLKQ
;
A
#
# COMPACT_ATOMS: atom_id res chain seq x y z
N MET A 1 -11.28 38.39 30.55
CA MET A 1 -11.71 37.42 29.57
C MET A 1 -10.60 37.36 28.52
N ASN A 2 -9.69 36.46 28.25
CA ASN A 2 -9.52 35.16 28.85
C ASN A 2 -8.16 34.61 28.41
N PHE A 3 -7.10 34.99 29.10
CA PHE A 3 -5.75 34.46 28.86
C PHE A 3 -5.73 32.92 28.94
N PHE A 4 -6.43 32.35 29.90
CA PHE A 4 -6.60 30.90 30.04
C PHE A 4 -7.37 30.24 28.89
N SER A 5 -8.38 30.91 28.33
CA SER A 5 -9.14 30.37 27.17
C SER A 5 -8.29 30.29 25.91
N ASN A 6 -7.44 31.28 25.68
CA ASN A 6 -6.54 31.27 24.51
C ASN A 6 -5.44 30.21 24.64
N ILE A 7 -4.90 29.99 25.84
CA ILE A 7 -3.93 28.91 26.09
C ILE A 7 -4.56 27.54 25.86
N LEU A 8 -5.81 27.33 26.33
CA LEU A 8 -6.52 26.08 26.14
C LEU A 8 -6.79 25.78 24.65
N ILE A 9 -7.15 26.80 23.87
CA ILE A 9 -7.38 26.65 22.41
C ILE A 9 -6.08 26.32 21.67
N ILE A 10 -4.97 26.97 22.03
CA ILE A 10 -3.66 26.70 21.43
C ILE A 10 -3.21 25.28 21.78
N LEU A 11 -3.38 24.83 23.01
CA LEU A 11 -3.05 23.47 23.44
C LEU A 11 -3.91 22.41 22.71
N LEU A 12 -5.20 22.68 22.53
CA LEU A 12 -6.10 21.81 21.78
C LEU A 12 -5.74 21.73 20.28
N CYS A 13 -5.37 22.86 19.67
CA CYS A 13 -4.92 22.89 18.28
C CYS A 13 -3.60 22.13 18.07
N THR A 14 -2.66 22.17 19.02
CA THR A 14 -1.37 21.45 18.88
C THR A 14 -1.56 19.93 18.99
N LEU A 15 -2.54 19.45 19.75
CA LEU A 15 -2.88 18.02 19.86
C LEU A 15 -3.48 17.45 18.55
N ILE A 16 -4.20 18.27 17.78
CA ILE A 16 -4.84 17.84 16.53
C ILE A 16 -3.83 17.70 15.38
N ILE A 17 -2.71 18.42 15.42
CA ILE A 17 -1.71 18.43 14.32
C ILE A 17 -0.88 17.12 14.26
N GLN A 18 -0.86 16.33 15.33
CA GLN A 18 -0.08 15.08 15.40
C GLN A 18 -0.78 13.86 14.77
N ALA A 19 -2.03 13.99 14.33
CA ALA A 19 -2.84 12.87 13.83
C ALA A 19 -2.61 12.50 12.35
N CYS A 20 -1.59 13.04 11.67
CA CYS A 20 -1.20 12.55 10.34
C CYS A 20 -0.45 11.22 10.46
N ALA A 21 -1.17 10.13 10.66
CA ALA A 21 -0.62 8.79 10.60
C ALA A 21 -0.07 8.53 9.19
N LYS A 22 1.26 8.47 9.07
CA LYS A 22 1.90 7.99 7.83
C LYS A 22 1.69 6.49 7.78
N PRO A 23 1.23 5.91 6.66
CA PRO A 23 1.15 4.47 6.54
C PRO A 23 2.54 3.86 6.71
N THR A 24 2.62 2.82 7.55
CA THR A 24 3.88 2.12 7.82
C THR A 24 4.30 1.33 6.58
N VAL A 25 5.50 1.59 6.08
CA VAL A 25 6.12 0.76 5.05
C VAL A 25 6.86 -0.37 5.76
N VAL A 26 6.41 -1.60 5.53
CA VAL A 26 7.02 -2.80 6.13
C VAL A 26 8.22 -3.28 5.32
N ASP A 27 9.22 -3.84 6.00
CA ASP A 27 10.33 -4.50 5.32
C ASP A 27 9.87 -5.80 4.68
N VAL A 28 10.20 -5.99 3.39
CA VAL A 28 9.81 -7.18 2.63
C VAL A 28 10.46 -8.45 3.18
N LYS A 29 11.68 -8.33 3.68
CA LYS A 29 12.45 -9.45 4.26
C LYS A 29 13.02 -9.01 5.60
N MET A 30 12.80 -9.81 6.63
CA MET A 30 13.37 -9.59 7.96
C MET A 30 14.34 -10.71 8.31
N LEU A 31 15.35 -10.36 9.12
CA LEU A 31 16.21 -11.35 9.74
C LEU A 31 15.36 -12.23 10.65
N GLY A 32 15.52 -13.55 10.54
CA GLY A 32 14.73 -14.51 11.34
C GLY A 32 13.44 -15.00 10.67
N ASP A 33 13.01 -14.45 9.52
CA ASP A 33 11.83 -14.95 8.81
C ASP A 33 11.86 -16.47 8.57
N LYS A 34 13.07 -17.01 8.31
CA LYS A 34 13.27 -18.44 8.07
C LYS A 34 13.15 -19.30 9.35
N ASP A 35 13.29 -18.70 10.51
CA ASP A 35 13.28 -19.39 11.80
C ASP A 35 11.86 -19.55 12.34
N LEU A 36 10.90 -18.73 11.82
CA LEU A 36 9.49 -18.76 12.19
C LEU A 36 8.87 -20.13 11.87
N ASN A 37 8.04 -20.63 12.79
CA ASN A 37 7.24 -21.83 12.55
C ASN A 37 5.98 -21.51 11.69
N CYS A 38 5.24 -22.55 11.25
CA CYS A 38 4.08 -22.36 10.38
C CYS A 38 2.97 -21.48 10.98
N LYS A 39 2.79 -21.49 12.30
CA LYS A 39 1.80 -20.67 12.98
C LYS A 39 2.22 -19.20 12.98
N GLU A 40 3.46 -18.93 13.34
CA GLU A 40 4.05 -17.60 13.34
C GLU A 40 4.06 -17.00 11.93
N LEU A 41 4.47 -17.76 10.91
CA LEU A 41 4.42 -17.33 9.51
C LEU A 41 3.00 -16.94 9.08
N LYS A 42 1.99 -17.72 9.49
CA LYS A 42 0.59 -17.41 9.21
C LYS A 42 0.13 -16.13 9.90
N GLU A 43 0.54 -15.90 11.15
CA GLU A 43 0.26 -14.68 11.91
C GLU A 43 0.91 -13.47 11.22
N GLU A 44 2.17 -13.57 10.80
CA GLU A 44 2.86 -12.54 10.04
C GLU A 44 2.17 -12.23 8.69
N VAL A 45 1.71 -13.24 7.94
CA VAL A 45 0.93 -13.02 6.71
C VAL A 45 -0.37 -12.27 7.01
N ASN A 46 -1.06 -12.57 8.10
CA ASN A 46 -2.28 -11.84 8.48
C ASN A 46 -1.96 -10.39 8.88
N GLU A 47 -0.82 -10.15 9.50
CA GLU A 47 -0.36 -8.81 9.83
C GLU A 47 -0.07 -7.99 8.56
N THR A 48 0.54 -8.60 7.53
CA THR A 48 0.72 -7.90 6.23
C THR A 48 -0.62 -7.53 5.58
N LYS A 49 -1.67 -8.35 5.75
CA LYS A 49 -3.03 -8.01 5.28
C LYS A 49 -3.59 -6.80 6.02
N ARG A 50 -3.29 -6.64 7.32
CA ARG A 50 -3.69 -5.48 8.11
C ARG A 50 -2.98 -4.23 7.62
N PHE A 51 -1.66 -4.25 7.48
CA PHE A 51 -0.87 -3.13 6.93
C PHE A 51 -1.35 -2.71 5.53
N ARG A 52 -1.68 -3.68 4.68
CA ARG A 52 -2.25 -3.40 3.37
C ARG A 52 -3.58 -2.65 3.47
N LYS A 53 -4.49 -3.08 4.35
CA LYS A 53 -5.77 -2.39 4.57
C LYS A 53 -5.58 -0.96 5.06
N GLU A 54 -4.65 -0.73 5.97
CA GLU A 54 -4.29 0.60 6.48
C GLU A 54 -3.74 1.50 5.36
N ALA A 55 -2.89 0.95 4.48
CA ALA A 55 -2.36 1.69 3.34
C ALA A 55 -3.47 2.09 2.34
N ILE A 56 -4.40 1.17 2.04
CA ILE A 56 -5.56 1.44 1.19
C ILE A 56 -6.44 2.51 1.82
N ALA A 57 -6.76 2.40 3.10
CA ALA A 57 -7.56 3.38 3.83
C ALA A 57 -6.90 4.77 3.83
N ALA A 58 -5.59 4.85 4.02
CA ALA A 58 -4.85 6.11 3.96
C ALA A 58 -4.89 6.76 2.57
N ARG A 59 -4.95 5.96 1.49
CA ARG A 59 -5.14 6.45 0.12
C ARG A 59 -6.56 7.00 -0.09
N ASP A 60 -7.57 6.29 0.40
CA ASP A 60 -8.97 6.59 0.14
C ASP A 60 -9.46 7.82 0.92
N VAL A 61 -8.90 8.12 2.09
CA VAL A 61 -9.14 9.37 2.82
C VAL A 61 -8.75 10.61 1.99
N GLY A 62 -7.75 10.48 1.11
CA GLY A 62 -7.34 11.55 0.19
C GLY A 62 -8.35 11.83 -0.93
N THR A 63 -9.23 10.88 -1.29
CA THR A 63 -10.16 10.99 -2.41
C THR A 63 -11.59 11.38 -2.02
N GLY A 64 -11.97 11.25 -0.75
CA GLY A 64 -13.34 11.46 -0.24
C GLY A 64 -13.62 12.80 0.44
N GLY A 65 -12.65 13.69 0.55
CA GLY A 65 -12.81 15.00 1.20
C GLY A 65 -13.26 16.10 0.23
N ASN A 66 -14.12 17.01 0.72
CA ASN A 66 -14.59 18.20 -0.01
C ASN A 66 -13.47 18.85 -0.86
N VAL A 67 -13.73 19.02 -2.14
CA VAL A 67 -12.81 19.56 -3.18
C VAL A 67 -12.11 20.86 -2.75
N THR A 68 -12.76 21.69 -1.94
CA THR A 68 -12.20 22.94 -1.40
C THR A 68 -11.05 22.72 -0.41
N ARG A 69 -11.07 21.61 0.35
CA ARG A 69 -10.02 21.26 1.32
C ARG A 69 -8.81 20.63 0.63
N THR A 70 -9.05 19.94 -0.49
CA THR A 70 -8.01 19.29 -1.30
C THR A 70 -7.10 20.29 -2.01
N MET A 71 -7.62 21.44 -2.46
CA MET A 71 -6.80 22.45 -3.17
C MET A 71 -5.74 23.12 -2.29
N LEU A 72 -6.03 23.36 -1.00
CA LEU A 72 -5.09 23.99 -0.06
C LEU A 72 -3.95 23.07 0.40
N PHE A 73 -4.18 21.74 0.39
CA PHE A 73 -3.23 20.74 0.89
C PHE A 73 -2.70 19.79 -0.20
N TRP A 74 -2.88 20.14 -1.49
CA TRP A 74 -2.51 19.33 -2.64
C TRP A 74 -1.09 18.71 -2.57
N PRO A 75 0.00 19.41 -2.21
CA PRO A 75 1.33 18.81 -2.15
C PRO A 75 1.47 17.72 -1.07
N ALA A 76 0.82 17.92 0.09
CA ALA A 76 0.83 16.94 1.18
C ALA A 76 -0.01 15.71 0.83
N LEU A 77 -1.10 15.88 0.09
CA LEU A 77 -1.98 14.82 -0.37
C LEU A 77 -1.31 13.90 -1.39
N VAL A 78 -0.61 14.49 -2.37
CA VAL A 78 0.16 13.73 -3.38
C VAL A 78 1.25 12.87 -2.72
N LYS A 79 1.95 13.43 -1.72
CA LYS A 79 2.97 12.69 -0.99
C LYS A 79 2.38 11.56 -0.14
N SER A 80 1.22 11.78 0.48
CA SER A 80 0.50 10.77 1.26
C SER A 80 0.01 9.61 0.39
N MET A 81 -0.58 9.89 -0.77
CA MET A 81 -1.01 8.88 -1.73
C MET A 81 0.16 8.06 -2.28
N HIS A 82 1.29 8.70 -2.57
CA HIS A 82 2.49 8.01 -3.04
C HIS A 82 3.06 7.07 -1.96
N ASN A 83 3.08 7.51 -0.70
CA ASN A 83 3.51 6.69 0.43
C ASN A 83 2.56 5.50 0.67
N ALA A 84 1.25 5.70 0.49
CA ALA A 84 0.25 4.63 0.60
C ALA A 84 0.44 3.56 -0.49
N ASP A 85 0.70 3.96 -1.73
CA ASP A 85 1.02 3.01 -2.82
C ASP A 85 2.28 2.19 -2.54
N ILE A 86 3.32 2.82 -1.95
CA ILE A 86 4.55 2.13 -1.56
C ILE A 86 4.28 1.16 -0.41
N ALA A 87 3.54 1.59 0.61
CA ALA A 87 3.19 0.75 1.75
C ALA A 87 2.33 -0.45 1.35
N GLU A 88 1.34 -0.25 0.46
CA GLU A 88 0.52 -1.35 -0.07
C GLU A 88 1.38 -2.38 -0.79
N ARG A 89 2.29 -1.96 -1.66
CA ARG A 89 3.19 -2.88 -2.39
C ARG A 89 4.13 -3.61 -1.45
N ALA A 90 4.75 -2.91 -0.51
CA ALA A 90 5.65 -3.53 0.46
C ALA A 90 4.94 -4.61 1.28
N ALA A 91 3.69 -4.37 1.70
CA ALA A 91 2.88 -5.36 2.41
C ALA A 91 2.57 -6.59 1.54
N ILE A 92 2.25 -6.39 0.25
CA ILE A 92 2.02 -7.48 -0.71
C ILE A 92 3.28 -8.30 -0.91
N ASP A 93 4.43 -7.66 -1.17
CA ASP A 93 5.70 -8.32 -1.41
C ASP A 93 6.16 -9.11 -0.18
N ARG A 94 5.95 -8.56 1.03
CA ARG A 94 6.22 -9.28 2.28
C ARG A 94 5.32 -10.50 2.41
N ALA A 95 4.02 -10.40 2.13
CA ALA A 95 3.12 -11.55 2.18
C ALA A 95 3.59 -12.68 1.25
N TYR A 96 3.97 -12.37 0.01
CA TYR A 96 4.51 -13.36 -0.92
C TYR A 96 5.82 -13.98 -0.43
N HIS A 97 6.72 -13.18 0.17
CA HIS A 97 7.95 -13.69 0.75
C HIS A 97 7.68 -14.70 1.87
N LEU A 98 6.79 -14.38 2.81
CA LEU A 98 6.42 -15.26 3.92
C LEU A 98 5.72 -16.55 3.42
N ILE A 99 4.80 -16.42 2.46
CA ILE A 99 4.11 -17.58 1.87
C ILE A 99 5.12 -18.49 1.14
N LYS A 100 6.14 -17.94 0.49
CA LYS A 100 7.22 -18.74 -0.10
C LYS A 100 7.98 -19.53 0.96
N ILE A 101 8.25 -18.97 2.13
CA ILE A 101 8.85 -19.68 3.24
C ILE A 101 7.90 -20.77 3.76
N MET A 102 6.60 -20.47 3.89
CA MET A 102 5.58 -21.44 4.28
C MET A 102 5.54 -22.64 3.32
N LYS A 103 5.61 -22.41 2.00
CA LYS A 103 5.67 -23.47 0.99
C LYS A 103 6.93 -24.33 1.15
N ASN A 104 8.08 -23.72 1.39
CA ASN A 104 9.34 -24.44 1.61
C ASN A 104 9.36 -25.26 2.90
N LYS A 105 8.48 -24.93 3.86
CA LYS A 105 8.30 -25.67 5.13
C LYS A 105 7.10 -26.61 5.11
N ASP A 106 6.46 -26.81 3.96
CA ASP A 106 5.27 -27.67 3.79
C ASP A 106 4.12 -27.30 4.74
N CYS A 107 3.93 -26.00 5.03
CA CYS A 107 2.84 -25.53 5.87
C CYS A 107 1.49 -25.70 5.15
N LYS A 108 0.52 -26.35 5.81
CA LYS A 108 -0.80 -26.72 5.23
C LYS A 108 -1.58 -25.56 4.63
N ASP A 109 -1.47 -24.34 5.19
CA ASP A 109 -2.24 -23.18 4.76
C ASP A 109 -1.57 -22.38 3.62
N SER A 110 -0.38 -22.77 3.17
CA SER A 110 0.43 -22.00 2.24
C SER A 110 -0.26 -21.75 0.90
N GLU A 111 -0.88 -22.79 0.29
CA GLU A 111 -1.61 -22.65 -0.98
C GLU A 111 -2.84 -21.78 -0.84
N LYS A 112 -3.64 -22.01 0.19
CA LYS A 112 -4.85 -21.21 0.46
C LYS A 112 -4.52 -19.71 0.63
N LEU A 113 -3.47 -19.41 1.39
CA LEU A 113 -3.03 -18.02 1.59
C LEU A 113 -2.47 -17.41 0.31
N PHE A 114 -1.75 -18.19 -0.50
CA PHE A 114 -1.26 -17.75 -1.80
C PHE A 114 -2.41 -17.35 -2.72
N ASP A 115 -3.43 -18.20 -2.86
CA ASP A 115 -4.59 -17.93 -3.71
C ASP A 115 -5.37 -16.71 -3.22
N GLU A 116 -5.56 -16.59 -1.89
CA GLU A 116 -6.23 -15.44 -1.30
C GLU A 116 -5.50 -14.12 -1.60
N ILE A 117 -4.18 -14.08 -1.38
CA ILE A 117 -3.38 -12.89 -1.66
C ILE A 117 -3.37 -12.58 -3.16
N THR A 118 -3.17 -13.58 -4.01
CA THR A 118 -3.14 -13.40 -5.46
C THR A 118 -4.46 -12.83 -5.98
N LYS A 119 -5.59 -13.39 -5.55
CA LYS A 119 -6.92 -12.90 -5.94
C LYS A 119 -7.15 -11.43 -5.55
N GLN A 120 -6.65 -11.02 -4.40
CA GLN A 120 -6.79 -9.65 -3.91
C GLN A 120 -5.81 -8.67 -4.56
N THR A 121 -4.65 -9.14 -5.04
CA THR A 121 -3.55 -8.27 -5.47
C THR A 121 -3.43 -8.16 -6.98
N THR A 122 -3.93 -9.13 -7.75
CA THR A 122 -3.90 -9.09 -9.21
C THR A 122 -4.40 -7.75 -9.79
N PRO A 123 -5.56 -7.19 -9.36
CA PRO A 123 -6.02 -5.90 -9.89
C PRO A 123 -5.05 -4.75 -9.60
N VAL A 124 -4.35 -4.77 -8.46
CA VAL A 124 -3.37 -3.75 -8.07
C VAL A 124 -2.15 -3.81 -9.00
N PHE A 125 -1.61 -5.00 -9.25
CA PHE A 125 -0.48 -5.18 -10.15
C PHE A 125 -0.83 -4.82 -11.60
N VAL A 126 -1.98 -5.24 -12.09
CA VAL A 126 -2.47 -4.90 -13.44
C VAL A 126 -2.58 -3.38 -13.60
N ALA A 127 -3.22 -2.69 -12.65
CA ALA A 127 -3.37 -1.24 -12.69
C ALA A 127 -2.01 -0.52 -12.64
N ALA A 128 -1.08 -1.00 -11.80
CA ALA A 128 0.26 -0.43 -11.68
C ALA A 128 1.07 -0.60 -12.97
N GLU A 129 1.00 -1.76 -13.61
CA GLU A 129 1.72 -2.03 -14.85
C GLU A 129 1.14 -1.21 -16.02
N ILE A 130 -0.18 -1.10 -16.13
CA ILE A 130 -0.81 -0.21 -17.11
C ILE A 130 -0.37 1.25 -16.92
N LYS A 131 -0.31 1.72 -15.66
CA LYS A 131 0.18 3.07 -15.34
C LYS A 131 1.66 3.26 -15.72
N ARG A 132 2.48 2.22 -15.54
CA ARG A 132 3.89 2.19 -15.97
C ARG A 132 4.00 2.29 -17.48
N LEU A 133 3.29 1.45 -18.23
CA LEU A 133 3.26 1.44 -19.68
C LEU A 133 2.82 2.79 -20.25
N ASN A 134 1.78 3.41 -19.67
CA ASN A 134 1.31 4.73 -20.07
C ASN A 134 2.38 5.82 -19.88
N ARG A 135 3.19 5.74 -18.81
CA ARG A 135 4.32 6.65 -18.61
C ARG A 135 5.41 6.47 -19.66
N LEU A 136 5.73 5.22 -20.05
CA LEU A 136 6.72 4.93 -21.10
C LEU A 136 6.24 5.46 -22.46
N TYR A 137 4.97 5.25 -22.80
CA TYR A 137 4.36 5.80 -24.00
C TYR A 137 4.41 7.33 -24.02
N LYS A 138 4.00 8.01 -22.94
CA LYS A 138 4.05 9.49 -22.85
C LYS A 138 5.46 10.05 -22.95
N LYS A 139 6.48 9.29 -22.56
CA LYS A 139 7.89 9.67 -22.69
C LYS A 139 8.49 9.34 -24.05
N GLY A 140 7.72 8.75 -24.97
CA GLY A 140 8.20 8.31 -26.29
C GLY A 140 9.16 7.12 -26.25
N VAL A 141 9.25 6.39 -25.13
CA VAL A 141 10.12 5.20 -25.00
C VAL A 141 9.53 4.01 -25.73
N ILE A 142 8.20 3.92 -25.77
CA ILE A 142 7.44 2.94 -26.55
C ILE A 142 6.42 3.66 -27.43
N ASN A 143 6.14 3.09 -28.60
CA ASN A 143 5.13 3.62 -29.52
C ASN A 143 3.72 3.12 -29.13
N LEU A 144 2.69 3.59 -29.85
CA LEU A 144 1.30 3.26 -29.57
C LEU A 144 1.00 1.76 -29.76
N GLU A 145 1.60 1.14 -30.75
CA GLU A 145 1.40 -0.30 -31.04
C GLU A 145 2.01 -1.16 -29.94
N GLU A 146 3.24 -0.88 -29.54
CA GLU A 146 3.92 -1.54 -28.42
C GLU A 146 3.16 -1.36 -27.10
N PHE A 147 2.63 -0.14 -26.83
CA PHE A 147 1.80 0.12 -25.67
C PHE A 147 0.54 -0.76 -25.68
N ASN A 148 -0.18 -0.82 -26.80
CA ASN A 148 -1.42 -1.59 -26.91
C ASN A 148 -1.15 -3.09 -26.77
N LEU A 149 -0.08 -3.60 -27.38
CA LEU A 149 0.32 -5.01 -27.29
C LEU A 149 0.68 -5.39 -25.83
N ALA A 150 1.49 -4.56 -25.16
CA ALA A 150 1.87 -4.79 -23.77
C ALA A 150 0.66 -4.72 -22.84
N LYS A 151 -0.23 -3.73 -23.02
CA LYS A 151 -1.47 -3.61 -22.27
C LYS A 151 -2.37 -4.85 -22.40
N GLN A 152 -2.53 -5.38 -23.60
CA GLN A 152 -3.30 -6.61 -23.81
C GLN A 152 -2.69 -7.82 -23.09
N LYS A 153 -1.35 -7.96 -23.09
CA LYS A 153 -0.66 -9.02 -22.35
C LYS A 153 -0.92 -8.93 -20.84
N VAL A 154 -0.89 -7.71 -20.28
CA VAL A 154 -1.13 -7.48 -18.85
C VAL A 154 -2.59 -7.79 -18.47
N LEU A 155 -3.56 -7.51 -19.34
CA LEU A 155 -4.98 -7.76 -19.09
C LEU A 155 -5.40 -9.23 -19.23
N LYS A 156 -4.56 -10.09 -19.85
CA LYS A 156 -4.82 -11.52 -20.06
C LYS A 156 -4.22 -12.43 -18.99
N GLN A 157 -3.43 -11.86 -18.05
CA GLN A 157 -2.87 -12.57 -16.90
C GLN A 157 -3.89 -12.65 -15.77
#